data_a811467b7dd4ed9e0b3d6ccd5cd72502
#
_entry.id   a811467b7dd4ed9e0b3d6ccd5cd72502
#
_cell.length_a   1.000
_cell.length_b   1.000
_cell.length_c   1.000
_cell.angle_alpha   90.00
_cell.angle_beta   90.00
_cell.angle_gamma   90.00
#
_symmetry.space_group_name_H-M   'P 1'
#
loop_
_entity.id
_entity.type
_entity.pdbx_description
1 polymer ?
#
loop_
_entity_poly.entity_id
_entity_poly.type
_entity_poly.pdbx_seq_one_letter_code
_entity_poly.pdbx_strand_id
1 'polypeptide(L)'
;FDLTGVGSRICDGLDDIKSFMESEAAHPRTHMMTNVYADSDEDGVTLRFRIVALIGKGRTSTASYYDKIIKTNDGWRTQHRFVSNRRRDKREAEVDRLGIAL
;
A
#
# COMPACT_ATOMS: atom_id res chain seq x y z
N PHE A 1 6.53 1.94 6.23
CA PHE A 1 5.10 2.00 5.93
C PHE A 1 4.72 3.45 5.65
N ASP A 2 4.74 3.80 4.38
CA ASP A 2 4.56 5.19 3.93
C ASP A 2 3.12 5.40 3.48
N LEU A 3 2.37 6.16 4.24
CA LEU A 3 0.98 6.49 3.99
C LEU A 3 0.80 7.92 3.44
N THR A 4 1.88 8.58 3.05
CA THR A 4 1.78 9.96 2.55
C THR A 4 0.97 10.06 1.27
N GLY A 5 0.96 9.00 0.44
CA GLY A 5 0.14 8.94 -0.77
C GLY A 5 -1.36 8.89 -0.53
N VAL A 6 -1.80 8.66 0.70
CA VAL A 6 -3.21 8.70 1.11
C VAL A 6 -3.48 9.81 2.12
N GLY A 7 -2.56 10.77 2.22
CA GLY A 7 -2.73 11.94 3.09
C GLY A 7 -2.45 11.69 4.56
N SER A 8 -1.71 10.64 4.87
CA SER A 8 -1.35 10.31 6.24
C SER A 8 0.18 10.42 6.44
N ARG A 9 0.75 9.64 7.34
CA ARG A 9 2.14 9.77 7.78
C ARG A 9 3.00 8.59 7.36
N ILE A 10 4.28 8.67 7.65
CA ILE A 10 5.21 7.55 7.56
C ILE A 10 5.29 6.88 8.93
N CYS A 11 5.12 5.56 8.95
CA CYS A 11 5.36 4.73 10.12
C CYS A 11 6.69 4.01 9.94
N ASP A 12 7.61 4.22 10.85
CA ASP A 12 8.94 3.66 10.78
C ASP A 12 9.12 2.55 11.83
N GLY A 13 9.22 1.32 11.34
CA GLY A 13 9.38 0.14 12.17
C GLY A 13 8.07 -0.39 12.76
N LEU A 14 8.16 -1.60 13.32
CA LEU A 14 6.98 -2.33 13.81
C LEU A 14 6.26 -1.62 14.95
N ASP A 15 7.01 -1.02 15.87
CA ASP A 15 6.38 -0.35 17.02
C ASP A 15 5.57 0.87 16.59
N ASP A 16 6.08 1.61 15.61
CA ASP A 16 5.37 2.77 15.08
C ASP A 16 4.11 2.35 14.30
N ILE A 17 4.22 1.29 13.51
CA ILE A 17 3.07 0.70 12.81
C ILE A 17 2.03 0.23 13.80
N LYS A 18 2.45 -0.47 14.85
CA LYS A 18 1.55 -0.97 15.90
C LYS A 18 0.81 0.18 16.60
N SER A 19 1.53 1.21 16.99
CA SER A 19 0.94 2.39 17.60
C SER A 19 -0.07 3.07 16.69
N PHE A 20 0.26 3.18 15.40
CA PHE A 20 -0.65 3.74 14.41
C PHE A 20 -1.94 2.90 14.31
N MET A 21 -1.81 1.59 14.22
CA MET A 21 -2.96 0.69 14.11
C MET A 21 -3.83 0.71 15.36
N GLU A 22 -3.25 0.88 16.53
CA GLU A 22 -3.98 0.96 17.78
C GLU A 22 -4.66 2.32 17.99
N SER A 23 -4.10 3.41 17.47
CA SER A 23 -4.60 4.77 17.68
C SER A 23 -5.69 5.19 16.71
N GLU A 24 -5.73 4.59 15.53
CA GLU A 24 -6.69 4.96 14.50
C GLU A 24 -8.04 4.29 14.76
N ALA A 25 -9.06 5.10 14.96
CA ALA A 25 -10.40 4.61 15.30
C ALA A 25 -11.15 4.00 14.13
N ALA A 26 -10.78 4.31 12.91
CA ALA A 26 -11.55 3.94 11.72
C ALA A 26 -10.76 3.02 10.80
N HIS A 27 -10.64 1.76 11.20
CA HIS A 27 -10.06 0.75 10.32
C HIS A 27 -11.15 0.13 9.44
N PRO A 28 -10.83 -0.19 8.18
CA PRO A 28 -11.74 -0.96 7.34
C PRO A 28 -12.05 -2.32 7.96
N ARG A 29 -13.26 -2.80 7.75
CA ARG A 29 -13.69 -4.11 8.26
C ARG A 29 -12.96 -5.25 7.55
N THR A 30 -12.60 -5.05 6.29
CA THR A 30 -11.86 -6.04 5.54
C THR A 30 -11.09 -5.39 4.40
N HIS A 31 -9.98 -6.01 4.06
CA HIS A 31 -9.18 -5.69 2.89
C HIS A 31 -9.20 -6.87 1.94
N MET A 32 -9.46 -6.60 0.67
CA MET A 32 -9.34 -7.59 -0.40
C MET A 32 -8.19 -7.19 -1.30
N MET A 33 -7.24 -8.09 -1.48
CA MET A 33 -6.08 -7.87 -2.33
C MET A 33 -6.39 -8.36 -3.75
N THR A 34 -6.13 -7.52 -4.74
CA THR A 34 -6.35 -7.86 -6.13
C THR A 34 -5.19 -7.36 -7.00
N ASN A 35 -5.14 -7.82 -8.26
CA ASN A 35 -4.21 -7.34 -9.27
C ASN A 35 -2.76 -7.35 -8.77
N VAL A 36 -2.32 -8.50 -8.29
CA VAL A 36 -0.98 -8.65 -7.72
C VAL A 36 0.02 -8.89 -8.84
N TYR A 37 1.08 -8.06 -8.86
CA TYR A 37 2.21 -8.19 -9.74
C TYR A 37 3.49 -8.28 -8.91
N ALA A 38 4.38 -9.16 -9.29
CA ALA A 38 5.65 -9.34 -8.60
C ALA A 38 6.80 -9.22 -9.61
N ASP A 39 7.75 -8.35 -9.29
CA ASP A 39 9.00 -8.21 -10.04
C ASP A 39 10.16 -8.49 -9.10
N SER A 40 11.14 -9.27 -9.57
CA SER A 40 12.34 -9.54 -8.79
C SER A 40 13.54 -8.84 -9.42
N ASP A 41 14.42 -8.36 -8.58
CA ASP A 41 15.69 -7.78 -8.96
C ASP A 41 16.78 -8.24 -7.98
N GLU A 42 18.00 -7.67 -8.09
CA GLU A 42 19.12 -8.04 -7.23
C GLU A 42 18.87 -7.74 -5.75
N ASP A 43 18.02 -6.74 -5.47
CA ASP A 43 17.73 -6.27 -4.12
C ASP A 43 16.54 -6.97 -3.47
N GLY A 44 15.85 -7.82 -4.21
CA GLY A 44 14.69 -8.55 -3.70
C GLY A 44 13.50 -8.53 -4.62
N VAL A 45 12.30 -8.49 -4.05
CA VAL A 45 11.04 -8.54 -4.78
C VAL A 45 10.24 -7.28 -4.52
N THR A 46 9.70 -6.71 -5.57
CA THR A 46 8.72 -5.62 -5.47
C THR A 46 7.35 -6.18 -5.83
N LEU A 47 6.38 -6.00 -4.92
CA LEU A 47 4.98 -6.32 -5.19
C LEU A 47 4.22 -5.03 -5.46
N ARG A 48 3.35 -5.08 -6.46
CA ARG A 48 2.35 -4.06 -6.72
C ARG A 48 0.99 -4.72 -6.69
N PHE A 49 0.07 -4.16 -5.93
CA PHE A 49 -1.27 -4.72 -5.84
C PHE A 49 -2.26 -3.63 -5.46
N ARG A 50 -3.52 -3.98 -5.59
CA ARG A 50 -4.61 -3.10 -5.20
C ARG A 50 -5.36 -3.69 -4.03
N ILE A 51 -5.76 -2.82 -3.14
CA ILE A 51 -6.63 -3.18 -2.03
C ILE A 51 -8.00 -2.57 -2.28
N VAL A 52 -9.03 -3.38 -2.10
CA VAL A 52 -10.41 -2.93 -1.97
C VAL A 52 -10.78 -3.10 -0.50
N ALA A 53 -11.14 -2.02 0.15
CA ALA A 53 -11.45 -2.01 1.57
C ALA A 53 -12.95 -1.79 1.77
N LEU A 54 -13.56 -2.62 2.62
CA LEU A 54 -14.94 -2.43 3.05
C LEU A 54 -14.95 -1.63 4.35
N ILE A 55 -15.46 -0.40 4.26
CA ILE A 55 -15.40 0.55 5.37
C ILE A 55 -16.63 0.46 6.28
N GLY A 56 -17.70 -0.12 5.77
CA GLY A 56 -18.99 -0.18 6.44
C GLY A 56 -20.00 0.79 5.83
N LYS A 57 -21.27 0.62 6.18
CA LYS A 57 -22.41 1.42 5.67
C LYS A 57 -22.47 1.44 4.14
N GLY A 58 -22.13 0.32 3.49
CA GLY A 58 -22.12 0.19 2.04
C GLY A 58 -21.01 0.97 1.33
N ARG A 59 -20.03 1.48 2.06
CA ARG A 59 -18.93 2.26 1.50
C ARG A 59 -17.72 1.40 1.25
N THR A 60 -17.04 1.69 0.13
CA THR A 60 -15.78 1.03 -0.21
C THR A 60 -14.71 2.07 -0.47
N SER A 61 -13.46 1.66 -0.33
CA SER A 61 -12.31 2.47 -0.68
C SER A 61 -11.31 1.59 -1.42
N THR A 62 -10.49 2.20 -2.27
CA THR A 62 -9.43 1.47 -2.97
C THR A 62 -8.11 2.19 -2.81
N ALA A 63 -7.03 1.44 -2.83
CA ALA A 63 -5.69 1.99 -2.77
C ALA A 63 -4.72 1.12 -3.58
N SER A 64 -3.65 1.73 -4.06
CA SER A 64 -2.54 1.02 -4.68
C SER A 64 -1.42 0.85 -3.67
N TYR A 65 -0.89 -0.36 -3.59
CA TYR A 65 0.17 -0.73 -2.67
C TYR A 65 1.43 -1.10 -3.43
N TYR A 66 2.56 -0.67 -2.91
CA TYR A 66 3.89 -0.98 -3.43
C TYR A 66 4.72 -1.49 -2.26
N ASP A 67 5.06 -2.77 -2.29
CA ASP A 67 5.83 -3.40 -1.22
C ASP A 67 7.19 -3.81 -1.72
N LYS A 68 8.23 -3.42 -1.01
CA LYS A 68 9.56 -4.01 -1.16
C LYS A 68 9.68 -5.16 -0.17
N ILE A 69 9.87 -6.36 -0.70
CA ILE A 69 9.96 -7.57 0.12
C ILE A 69 11.37 -8.11 0.06
N ILE A 70 11.87 -8.50 1.19
CA ILE A 70 13.18 -9.13 1.33
C ILE A 70 13.05 -10.47 2.00
N LYS A 71 13.96 -11.36 1.69
CA LYS A 71 14.08 -12.64 2.40
C LYS A 71 15.02 -12.48 3.58
N THR A 72 14.53 -12.89 4.74
CA THR A 72 15.30 -12.89 5.99
C THR A 72 15.44 -14.31 6.50
N ASN A 73 16.19 -14.49 7.58
CA ASN A 73 16.31 -15.80 8.24
C ASN A 73 14.96 -16.33 8.76
N ASP A 74 14.01 -15.43 9.01
CA ASP A 74 12.67 -15.77 9.49
C ASP A 74 11.63 -15.84 8.36
N GLY A 75 12.08 -15.83 7.10
CA GLY A 75 11.23 -15.86 5.92
C GLY A 75 11.10 -14.50 5.24
N TRP A 76 10.11 -14.38 4.39
CA TRP A 76 9.87 -13.14 3.65
C TRP A 76 9.27 -12.09 4.54
N ARG A 77 9.73 -10.84 4.39
CA ARG A 77 9.25 -9.69 5.15
C ARG A 77 9.11 -8.47 4.26
N THR A 78 8.12 -7.66 4.52
CA THR A 78 7.98 -6.36 3.88
C THR A 78 8.94 -5.38 4.54
N GLN A 79 9.92 -4.91 3.77
CA GLN A 79 10.88 -3.91 4.22
C GLN A 79 10.30 -2.51 4.14
N HIS A 80 9.58 -2.22 3.06
CA HIS A 80 9.01 -0.91 2.81
C HIS A 80 7.65 -1.08 2.14
N ARG A 81 6.68 -0.28 2.55
CA ARG A 81 5.36 -0.23 1.92
C ARG A 81 4.98 1.21 1.65
N PHE A 82 4.60 1.48 0.42
CA PHE A 82 4.01 2.75 0.02
C PHE A 82 2.57 2.52 -0.40
N VAL A 83 1.66 3.36 0.13
CA VAL A 83 0.23 3.29 -0.16
C VAL A 83 -0.20 4.59 -0.80
N SER A 84 -0.91 4.52 -1.91
CA SER A 84 -1.46 5.71 -2.56
C SER A 84 -2.92 5.50 -2.93
N ASN A 85 -3.68 6.59 -2.93
CA ASN A 85 -5.03 6.59 -3.46
C ASN A 85 -5.00 6.50 -4.97
N ARG A 86 -5.91 5.71 -5.53
CA ARG A 86 -6.13 5.74 -6.96
C ARG A 86 -7.38 6.52 -7.27
N ARG A 87 -7.17 7.78 -7.61
CA ARG A 87 -8.23 8.68 -8.04
C ARG A 87 -7.91 9.20 -9.44
N ARG A 88 -8.92 9.31 -10.26
CA ARG A 88 -8.78 9.88 -11.59
C ARG A 88 -8.75 11.40 -11.47
N ASP A 89 -7.57 11.95 -11.23
CA ASP A 89 -7.31 13.38 -11.23
C ASP A 89 -6.25 13.73 -12.28
N LYS A 90 -5.92 15.01 -12.38
CA LYS A 90 -4.94 15.50 -13.37
C LYS A 90 -3.57 14.86 -13.21
N ARG A 91 -3.16 14.66 -11.97
CA ARG A 91 -1.85 14.07 -11.68
C ARG A 91 -1.80 12.60 -12.08
N GLU A 92 -2.86 11.87 -11.82
CA GLU A 92 -2.97 10.48 -12.22
C GLU A 92 -2.97 10.32 -13.74
N ALA A 93 -3.71 11.18 -14.43
CA ALA A 93 -3.73 11.20 -15.89
C ALA A 93 -2.33 11.50 -16.47
N GLU A 94 -1.55 12.35 -15.82
CA GLU A 94 -0.19 12.63 -16.22
C GLU A 94 0.75 11.44 -16.02
N VAL A 95 0.61 10.75 -14.89
CA VAL A 95 1.37 9.52 -14.61
C VAL A 95 1.07 8.47 -15.66
N ASP A 96 -0.20 8.26 -15.99
CA ASP A 96 -0.60 7.31 -17.04
C ASP A 96 0.01 7.69 -18.39
N ARG A 97 0.02 8.98 -18.73
CA ARG A 97 0.58 9.48 -19.97
C ARG A 97 2.08 9.23 -20.05
N LEU A 98 2.78 9.29 -18.93
CA LEU A 98 4.22 9.01 -18.87
C LEU A 98 4.54 7.52 -18.88
N GLY A 99 3.53 6.65 -18.91
CA GLY A 99 3.70 5.21 -18.93
C GLY A 99 4.10 4.60 -17.59
N ILE A 100 3.87 5.32 -16.51
CA ILE A 100 4.11 4.81 -15.16
C ILE A 100 2.84 4.10 -14.71
N ALA A 101 2.85 2.77 -14.70
CA ALA A 101 1.71 1.99 -14.29
C ALA A 101 1.48 2.09 -12.78
N LEU A 102 0.30 2.50 -12.41
CA LEU A 102 -0.14 2.52 -11.03
C LEU A 102 -1.31 1.58 -10.81
#